data_212814cc20bce2a0f80a3dae5c1d157c
#
_entry.id   212814cc20bce2a0f80a3dae5c1d157c
#
_cell.length_a   1.000
_cell.length_b   1.000
_cell.length_c   1.000
_cell.angle_alpha   90.00
_cell.angle_beta   90.00
_cell.angle_gamma   90.00
#
_symmetry.space_group_name_H-M   'P 1'
#
loop_
_entity.id
_entity.type
_entity.pdbx_description
1 polymer ?
#
loop_
_entity_poly.entity_id
_entity_poly.type
_entity_poly.pdbx_seq_one_letter_code
_entity_poly.pdbx_strand_id
1 'polypeptide(L)'
;KTLDNDLFGTDHCPGYGSSAKYIATSIMEVARDAAVYEKGAVTVFECMGRHAGWLTAAAALANVNGHCLDYIYLPERDFDMDKFISDIKSCYEKNGNCNIAVSEGVHYADGSFITEVAASATDGFGHVQLGGLAAYLAAEIKNRLGLKTRGIEFSLLQRCAAHCSSGRDVEEAYMSGRAAVESMLEGI
;
A
#
# COMPACT_ATOMS: atom_id res chain seq x y z
N LYS A 1 -3.75 14.06 -5.88
CA LYS A 1 -2.97 12.98 -6.48
C LYS A 1 -3.93 11.96 -7.07
N THR A 2 -3.71 11.60 -8.32
CA THR A 2 -4.63 10.68 -9.03
C THR A 2 -4.38 9.20 -8.68
N LEU A 3 -3.16 8.84 -8.26
CA LEU A 3 -2.84 7.44 -7.99
C LEU A 3 -3.63 6.83 -6.81
N ASP A 4 -4.09 7.63 -5.87
CA ASP A 4 -4.90 7.16 -4.73
C ASP A 4 -6.30 6.67 -5.16
N ASN A 5 -6.72 7.02 -6.38
CA ASN A 5 -8.01 6.65 -6.98
C ASN A 5 -9.22 7.11 -6.16
N ASP A 6 -9.13 8.28 -5.53
CA ASP A 6 -10.08 8.80 -4.55
C ASP A 6 -10.83 10.07 -4.99
N LEU A 7 -10.81 10.42 -6.29
CA LEU A 7 -11.53 11.55 -6.80
C LEU A 7 -13.03 11.24 -6.97
N PHE A 8 -13.86 12.05 -6.31
CA PHE A 8 -15.31 11.89 -6.38
C PHE A 8 -15.83 12.02 -7.83
N GLY A 9 -16.76 11.15 -8.21
CA GLY A 9 -17.37 11.15 -9.54
C GLY A 9 -16.47 10.60 -10.66
N THR A 10 -15.33 10.03 -10.32
CA THR A 10 -14.37 9.44 -11.26
C THR A 10 -14.40 7.92 -11.11
N ASP A 11 -14.49 7.22 -12.23
CA ASP A 11 -14.51 5.75 -12.27
C ASP A 11 -13.14 5.17 -11.84
N HIS A 12 -12.09 5.70 -12.45
CA HIS A 12 -10.70 5.50 -12.02
C HIS A 12 -9.85 6.71 -12.40
N CYS A 13 -8.71 6.87 -11.75
CA CYS A 13 -7.82 8.01 -11.96
C CYS A 13 -6.57 7.57 -12.75
N PRO A 14 -6.11 8.35 -13.76
CA PRO A 14 -4.86 8.10 -14.44
C PRO A 14 -3.68 8.04 -13.46
N GLY A 15 -2.85 7.00 -13.58
CA GLY A 15 -1.74 6.72 -12.68
C GLY A 15 -2.01 5.62 -11.66
N TYR A 16 -3.28 5.35 -11.33
CA TYR A 16 -3.64 4.26 -10.40
C TYR A 16 -3.21 2.89 -10.93
N GLY A 17 -3.52 2.57 -12.19
CA GLY A 17 -3.16 1.29 -12.81
C GLY A 17 -1.67 1.02 -12.83
N SER A 18 -0.85 2.04 -13.08
CA SER A 18 0.62 1.95 -13.03
C SER A 18 1.12 1.64 -11.62
N SER A 19 0.58 2.33 -10.61
CA SER A 19 0.92 2.09 -9.20
C SER A 19 0.49 0.70 -8.74
N ALA A 20 -0.72 0.28 -9.09
CA ALA A 20 -1.23 -1.06 -8.80
C ALA A 20 -0.35 -2.17 -9.39
N LYS A 21 0.10 -1.99 -10.63
CA LYS A 21 1.04 -2.89 -11.31
C LYS A 21 2.39 -2.95 -10.59
N TYR A 22 2.94 -1.80 -10.19
CA TYR A 22 4.18 -1.72 -9.44
C TYR A 22 4.09 -2.47 -8.11
N ILE A 23 3.04 -2.20 -7.31
CA ILE A 23 2.82 -2.82 -6.01
C ILE A 23 2.71 -4.33 -6.15
N ALA A 24 1.84 -4.81 -7.04
CA ALA A 24 1.63 -6.25 -7.25
C ALA A 24 2.91 -6.96 -7.70
N THR A 25 3.64 -6.37 -8.65
CA THR A 25 4.90 -6.93 -9.16
C THR A 25 5.95 -7.00 -8.06
N SER A 26 6.14 -5.93 -7.31
CA SER A 26 7.13 -5.88 -6.23
C SER A 26 6.83 -6.89 -5.12
N ILE A 27 5.56 -7.06 -4.75
CA ILE A 27 5.14 -8.07 -3.76
C ILE A 27 5.44 -9.48 -4.29
N MET A 28 5.12 -9.78 -5.55
CA MET A 28 5.42 -11.08 -6.16
C MET A 28 6.92 -11.40 -6.16
N GLU A 29 7.77 -10.43 -6.45
CA GLU A 29 9.23 -10.60 -6.45
C GLU A 29 9.76 -10.90 -5.05
N VAL A 30 9.34 -10.12 -4.05
CA VAL A 30 9.74 -10.33 -2.65
C VAL A 30 9.20 -11.64 -2.09
N ALA A 31 7.96 -12.02 -2.44
CA ALA A 31 7.38 -13.29 -2.03
C ALA A 31 8.16 -14.50 -2.57
N ARG A 32 8.65 -14.41 -3.82
CA ARG A 32 9.50 -15.44 -4.42
C ARG A 32 10.85 -15.55 -3.72
N ASP A 33 11.48 -14.42 -3.36
CA ASP A 33 12.70 -14.42 -2.55
C ASP A 33 12.45 -15.07 -1.18
N ALA A 34 11.33 -14.75 -0.54
CA ALA A 34 10.98 -15.33 0.75
C ALA A 34 10.72 -16.85 0.69
N ALA A 35 10.18 -17.35 -0.42
CA ALA A 35 9.80 -18.75 -0.59
C ALA A 35 10.99 -19.72 -0.70
N VAL A 36 12.22 -19.22 -0.90
CA VAL A 36 13.42 -20.07 -0.96
C VAL A 36 13.88 -20.57 0.44
N TYR A 37 13.34 -20.00 1.49
CA TYR A 37 13.70 -20.34 2.86
C TYR A 37 12.65 -21.25 3.50
N GLU A 38 13.09 -22.34 4.13
CA GLU A 38 12.20 -23.23 4.91
C GLU A 38 11.54 -22.48 6.08
N LYS A 39 12.31 -21.61 6.74
CA LYS A 39 11.81 -20.64 7.73
C LYS A 39 12.11 -19.24 7.21
N GLY A 40 11.11 -18.60 6.66
CA GLY A 40 11.21 -17.28 6.08
C GLY A 40 11.08 -16.15 7.11
N ALA A 41 10.56 -15.05 6.67
CA ALA A 41 10.30 -13.87 7.48
C ALA A 41 8.83 -13.44 7.36
N VAL A 42 8.40 -12.60 8.28
CA VAL A 42 7.19 -11.80 8.11
C VAL A 42 7.57 -10.53 7.38
N THR A 43 6.93 -10.24 6.26
CA THR A 43 7.17 -9.02 5.47
C THR A 43 5.93 -8.15 5.46
N VAL A 44 6.09 -6.90 5.89
CA VAL A 44 5.04 -5.87 5.88
C VAL A 44 5.33 -4.89 4.76
N PHE A 45 4.42 -4.78 3.78
CA PHE A 45 4.49 -3.84 2.67
C PHE A 45 3.56 -2.67 2.96
N GLU A 46 4.12 -1.46 3.04
CA GLU A 46 3.36 -0.23 3.22
C GLU A 46 3.06 0.41 1.88
N CYS A 47 1.76 0.63 1.62
CA CYS A 47 1.25 1.29 0.43
C CYS A 47 0.72 2.68 0.79
N MET A 48 0.81 3.60 -0.16
CA MET A 48 0.14 4.91 -0.08
C MET A 48 -1.38 4.75 -0.04
N GLY A 49 -2.05 5.75 0.49
CA GLY A 49 -3.50 5.84 0.58
C GLY A 49 -3.96 6.16 2.00
N ARG A 50 -4.09 7.48 2.30
CA ARG A 50 -4.43 7.94 3.65
C ARG A 50 -5.85 7.60 4.05
N HIS A 51 -6.81 7.84 3.16
CA HIS A 51 -8.25 7.66 3.41
C HIS A 51 -8.92 6.73 2.42
N ALA A 52 -8.17 6.22 1.44
CA ALA A 52 -8.66 5.31 0.41
C ALA A 52 -7.67 4.15 0.23
N GLY A 53 -8.15 2.95 0.42
CA GLY A 53 -7.34 1.73 0.39
C GLY A 53 -7.16 1.11 -0.99
N TRP A 54 -7.47 1.81 -2.09
CA TRP A 54 -7.42 1.25 -3.44
C TRP A 54 -6.06 0.69 -3.83
N LEU A 55 -4.96 1.40 -3.52
CA LEU A 55 -3.61 0.93 -3.81
C LEU A 55 -3.25 -0.31 -3.00
N THR A 56 -3.60 -0.30 -1.71
CA THR A 56 -3.37 -1.46 -0.84
C THR A 56 -4.23 -2.65 -1.26
N ALA A 57 -5.48 -2.42 -1.67
CA ALA A 57 -6.36 -3.46 -2.20
C ALA A 57 -5.79 -4.06 -3.50
N ALA A 58 -5.16 -3.25 -4.36
CA ALA A 58 -4.50 -3.72 -5.57
C ALA A 58 -3.34 -4.71 -5.30
N ALA A 59 -2.79 -4.73 -4.09
CA ALA A 59 -1.81 -5.75 -3.68
C ALA A 59 -2.36 -7.18 -3.82
N ALA A 60 -3.69 -7.39 -3.78
CA ALA A 60 -4.32 -8.68 -4.04
C ALA A 60 -3.99 -9.25 -5.42
N LEU A 61 -3.66 -8.40 -6.39
CA LEU A 61 -3.24 -8.82 -7.73
C LEU A 61 -1.93 -9.64 -7.70
N ALA A 62 -1.13 -9.54 -6.65
CA ALA A 62 0.05 -10.40 -6.47
C ALA A 62 -0.31 -11.88 -6.39
N ASN A 63 -1.56 -12.22 -6.03
CA ASN A 63 -2.02 -13.60 -5.90
C ASN A 63 -2.58 -14.21 -7.20
N VAL A 64 -2.62 -13.46 -8.31
CA VAL A 64 -3.21 -13.93 -9.58
C VAL A 64 -2.49 -15.17 -10.13
N ASN A 65 -1.17 -15.26 -9.95
CA ASN A 65 -0.34 -16.35 -10.45
C ASN A 65 0.26 -17.23 -9.34
N GLY A 66 -0.38 -17.29 -8.19
CA GLY A 66 0.07 -18.06 -7.03
C GLY A 66 -0.03 -17.26 -5.74
N HIS A 67 0.10 -17.93 -4.62
CA HIS A 67 -0.01 -17.28 -3.32
C HIS A 67 1.26 -16.49 -2.98
N CYS A 68 1.14 -15.18 -2.90
CA CYS A 68 2.23 -14.25 -2.60
C CYS A 68 1.93 -13.34 -1.40
N LEU A 69 0.64 -13.12 -1.10
CA LEU A 69 0.18 -12.19 -0.07
C LEU A 69 -0.89 -12.85 0.79
N ASP A 70 -0.73 -12.77 2.10
CA ASP A 70 -1.61 -13.42 3.07
C ASP A 70 -2.71 -12.50 3.61
N TYR A 71 -2.36 -11.25 3.95
CA TYR A 71 -3.29 -10.28 4.53
C TYR A 71 -3.19 -8.91 3.89
N ILE A 72 -4.34 -8.22 3.89
CA ILE A 72 -4.45 -6.83 3.44
C ILE A 72 -5.21 -6.04 4.52
N TYR A 73 -4.61 -4.96 5.02
CA TYR A 73 -5.22 -4.04 5.99
C TYR A 73 -5.47 -2.69 5.34
N LEU A 74 -6.74 -2.31 5.29
CA LEU A 74 -7.25 -1.14 4.58
C LEU A 74 -7.62 -0.02 5.57
N PRO A 75 -7.53 1.26 5.18
CA PRO A 75 -7.91 2.38 6.03
C PRO A 75 -9.43 2.47 6.27
N GLU A 76 -10.25 1.77 5.48
CA GLU A 76 -11.70 1.71 5.65
C GLU A 76 -12.14 0.75 6.79
N ARG A 77 -11.20 0.16 7.49
CA ARG A 77 -11.46 -0.78 8.59
C ARG A 77 -10.64 -0.40 9.81
N ASP A 78 -11.29 -0.40 10.97
CA ASP A 78 -10.61 -0.22 12.25
C ASP A 78 -9.51 -1.27 12.43
N PHE A 79 -8.33 -0.81 12.80
CA PHE A 79 -7.18 -1.66 13.05
C PHE A 79 -7.15 -2.12 14.51
N ASP A 80 -6.95 -3.40 14.71
CA ASP A 80 -6.76 -4.03 16.00
C ASP A 80 -5.39 -4.70 16.06
N MET A 81 -4.50 -4.19 16.90
CA MET A 81 -3.13 -4.68 17.02
C MET A 81 -3.07 -6.12 17.52
N ASP A 82 -3.91 -6.51 18.47
CA ASP A 82 -3.88 -7.85 19.05
C ASP A 82 -4.39 -8.88 18.04
N LYS A 83 -5.44 -8.52 17.29
CA LYS A 83 -5.92 -9.32 16.17
C LYS A 83 -4.86 -9.44 15.08
N PHE A 84 -4.20 -8.34 14.70
CA PHE A 84 -3.11 -8.34 13.73
C PHE A 84 -1.99 -9.31 14.13
N ILE A 85 -1.52 -9.24 15.37
CA ILE A 85 -0.47 -10.15 15.87
C ILE A 85 -0.92 -11.61 15.88
N SER A 86 -2.19 -11.88 16.25
CA SER A 86 -2.78 -13.22 16.24
C SER A 86 -2.85 -13.80 14.83
N ASP A 87 -3.30 -12.99 13.85
CA ASP A 87 -3.42 -13.38 12.44
C ASP A 87 -2.03 -13.77 11.89
N ILE A 88 -1.00 -12.96 12.16
CA ILE A 88 0.37 -13.22 11.73
C ILE A 88 0.94 -14.48 12.35
N LYS A 89 0.73 -14.66 13.66
CA LYS A 89 1.19 -15.87 14.36
C LYS A 89 0.62 -17.12 13.70
N SER A 90 -0.68 -17.13 13.47
CA SER A 90 -1.39 -18.26 12.85
C SER A 90 -0.90 -18.53 11.42
N CYS A 91 -0.69 -17.46 10.64
CA CYS A 91 -0.17 -17.57 9.28
C CYS A 91 1.25 -18.13 9.26
N TYR A 92 2.14 -17.58 10.09
CA TYR A 92 3.53 -18.02 10.14
C TYR A 92 3.69 -19.47 10.64
N GLU A 93 2.92 -19.88 11.63
CA GLU A 93 2.89 -21.26 12.12
C GLU A 93 2.46 -22.25 11.02
N LYS A 94 1.57 -21.84 10.15
CA LYS A 94 1.06 -22.66 9.04
C LYS A 94 2.01 -22.70 7.85
N ASN A 95 2.54 -21.53 7.44
CA ASN A 95 3.20 -21.35 6.15
C ASN A 95 4.73 -21.18 6.27
N GLY A 96 5.28 -20.92 7.46
CA GLY A 96 6.71 -20.62 7.66
C GLY A 96 7.13 -19.21 7.24
N ASN A 97 6.22 -18.43 6.65
CA ASN A 97 6.35 -17.02 6.30
C ASN A 97 4.99 -16.33 6.36
N CYS A 98 4.97 -15.00 6.28
CA CYS A 98 3.72 -14.24 6.17
C CYS A 98 4.00 -12.90 5.46
N ASN A 99 3.27 -12.62 4.40
CA ASN A 99 3.36 -11.39 3.62
C ASN A 99 2.09 -10.55 3.78
N ILE A 100 2.25 -9.28 4.14
CA ILE A 100 1.14 -8.43 4.57
C ILE A 100 1.24 -7.10 3.82
N ALA A 101 0.15 -6.66 3.18
CA ALA A 101 0.02 -5.30 2.67
C ALA A 101 -0.78 -4.46 3.67
N VAL A 102 -0.31 -3.25 3.93
CA VAL A 102 -0.95 -2.31 4.84
C VAL A 102 -0.97 -0.92 4.23
N SER A 103 -2.11 -0.23 4.34
CA SER A 103 -2.18 1.18 3.95
C SER A 103 -1.53 2.06 5.02
N GLU A 104 -0.80 3.10 4.58
CA GLU A 104 -0.26 4.14 5.48
C GLU A 104 -1.33 4.80 6.36
N GLY A 105 -2.59 4.77 5.89
CA GLY A 105 -3.74 5.40 6.54
C GLY A 105 -4.54 4.51 7.47
N VAL A 106 -4.08 3.30 7.83
CA VAL A 106 -4.79 2.48 8.82
C VAL A 106 -4.80 3.17 10.18
N HIS A 107 -5.94 3.09 10.85
CA HIS A 107 -6.21 3.78 12.12
C HIS A 107 -6.97 2.91 13.10
N TYR A 108 -6.90 3.26 14.38
CA TYR A 108 -7.69 2.65 15.42
C TYR A 108 -9.15 3.11 15.35
N ALA A 109 -10.03 2.44 16.10
CA ALA A 109 -11.47 2.75 16.16
C ALA A 109 -11.80 4.19 16.63
N ASP A 110 -10.87 4.85 17.32
CA ASP A 110 -10.98 6.25 17.71
C ASP A 110 -10.56 7.25 16.60
N GLY A 111 -10.14 6.73 15.45
CA GLY A 111 -9.69 7.52 14.31
C GLY A 111 -8.22 7.95 14.36
N SER A 112 -7.48 7.63 15.41
CA SER A 112 -6.04 7.96 15.50
C SER A 112 -5.22 7.06 14.59
N PHE A 113 -4.32 7.66 13.78
CA PHE A 113 -3.40 6.88 12.95
C PHE A 113 -2.38 6.15 13.81
N ILE A 114 -2.03 4.93 13.41
CA ILE A 114 -1.06 4.10 14.16
C ILE A 114 0.30 4.79 14.26
N THR A 115 0.70 5.55 13.25
CA THR A 115 1.98 6.26 13.18
C THR A 115 1.90 7.72 13.63
N GLU A 116 0.73 8.25 13.98
CA GLU A 116 0.56 9.65 14.39
C GLU A 116 1.33 10.00 15.67
N VAL A 117 1.53 9.03 16.53
CA VAL A 117 2.33 9.17 17.77
C VAL A 117 3.80 9.46 17.46
N ALA A 118 4.27 9.14 16.24
CA ALA A 118 5.66 9.35 15.82
C ALA A 118 5.86 10.57 14.90
N ALA A 119 4.79 11.17 14.38
CA ALA A 119 4.87 12.21 13.34
C ALA A 119 4.72 13.62 13.93
N SER A 120 5.84 14.35 14.04
CA SER A 120 5.89 15.77 14.44
C SER A 120 5.87 16.75 13.26
N ALA A 121 5.80 16.29 12.01
CA ALA A 121 5.89 17.14 10.82
C ALA A 121 4.60 17.14 10.01
N THR A 122 4.10 18.32 9.64
CA THR A 122 3.02 18.53 8.68
C THR A 122 3.57 18.93 7.32
N ASP A 123 2.90 18.51 6.24
CA ASP A 123 3.21 18.96 4.89
C ASP A 123 2.75 20.41 4.64
N GLY A 124 3.11 20.98 3.47
CA GLY A 124 2.75 22.36 3.11
C GLY A 124 1.24 22.62 2.99
N PHE A 125 0.39 21.61 3.12
CA PHE A 125 -1.08 21.67 3.10
C PHE A 125 -1.69 21.43 4.48
N GLY A 126 -0.87 21.29 5.53
CA GLY A 126 -1.33 21.06 6.90
C GLY A 126 -1.66 19.61 7.26
N HIS A 127 -1.33 18.64 6.41
CA HIS A 127 -1.53 17.23 6.70
C HIS A 127 -0.34 16.66 7.49
N VAL A 128 -0.63 15.83 8.48
CA VAL A 128 0.39 15.04 9.17
C VAL A 128 1.12 14.15 8.16
N GLN A 129 2.43 14.17 8.18
CA GLN A 129 3.24 13.32 7.31
C GLN A 129 3.16 11.88 7.83
N LEU A 130 2.47 11.01 7.09
CA LEU A 130 2.39 9.57 7.38
C LEU A 130 3.60 8.87 6.76
N GLY A 131 3.99 7.75 7.36
CA GLY A 131 5.10 6.89 6.89
C GLY A 131 5.76 6.17 8.06
N GLY A 132 6.52 5.12 7.73
CA GLY A 132 7.22 4.32 8.73
C GLY A 132 6.33 3.28 9.43
N LEU A 133 5.09 3.10 8.99
CA LEU A 133 4.16 2.11 9.55
C LEU A 133 4.70 0.69 9.38
N ALA A 134 5.26 0.36 8.20
CA ALA A 134 5.85 -0.95 7.98
C ALA A 134 6.99 -1.25 8.96
N ALA A 135 7.84 -0.28 9.25
CA ALA A 135 8.92 -0.42 10.23
C ALA A 135 8.38 -0.60 11.65
N TYR A 136 7.37 0.18 12.03
CA TYR A 136 6.72 0.08 13.33
C TYR A 136 6.07 -1.29 13.53
N LEU A 137 5.24 -1.74 12.58
CA LEU A 137 4.58 -3.04 12.66
C LEU A 137 5.59 -4.20 12.65
N ALA A 138 6.66 -4.11 11.86
CA ALA A 138 7.73 -5.09 11.87
C ALA A 138 8.42 -5.17 13.24
N ALA A 139 8.63 -4.04 13.92
CA ALA A 139 9.16 -4.00 15.28
C ALA A 139 8.19 -4.63 16.29
N GLU A 140 6.88 -4.34 16.20
CA GLU A 140 5.86 -4.93 17.07
C GLU A 140 5.78 -6.46 16.91
N ILE A 141 5.81 -6.96 15.67
CA ILE A 141 5.84 -8.40 15.39
C ILE A 141 7.09 -9.04 16.00
N LYS A 142 8.26 -8.42 15.81
CA LYS A 142 9.52 -8.92 16.38
C LYS A 142 9.48 -8.94 17.91
N ASN A 143 8.97 -7.88 18.53
CA ASN A 143 8.91 -7.76 19.98
C ASN A 143 7.93 -8.77 20.60
N ARG A 144 6.76 -8.97 20.00
CA ARG A 144 5.72 -9.82 20.56
C ARG A 144 5.84 -11.31 20.19
N LEU A 145 6.37 -11.62 19.01
CA LEU A 145 6.46 -12.99 18.49
C LEU A 145 7.89 -13.53 18.36
N GLY A 146 8.92 -12.68 18.45
CA GLY A 146 10.31 -13.09 18.27
C GLY A 146 10.67 -13.52 16.83
N LEU A 147 9.80 -13.22 15.85
CA LEU A 147 9.98 -13.62 14.46
C LEU A 147 10.96 -12.71 13.73
N LYS A 148 11.59 -13.22 12.67
CA LYS A 148 12.33 -12.41 11.72
C LYS A 148 11.34 -11.58 10.89
N THR A 149 11.53 -10.26 10.85
CA THR A 149 10.62 -9.33 10.20
C THR A 149 11.33 -8.42 9.22
N ARG A 150 10.60 -7.94 8.23
CA ARG A 150 11.01 -6.91 7.27
C ARG A 150 9.86 -5.91 7.10
N GLY A 151 10.15 -4.62 7.19
CA GLY A 151 9.24 -3.56 6.76
C GLY A 151 9.72 -3.01 5.41
N ILE A 152 8.84 -2.94 4.44
CA ILE A 152 9.11 -2.39 3.10
C ILE A 152 8.09 -1.29 2.85
N GLU A 153 8.55 -0.05 2.85
CA GLU A 153 7.77 1.11 2.46
C GLU A 153 7.97 1.37 0.97
N PHE A 154 6.91 1.31 0.18
CA PHE A 154 7.00 1.61 -1.25
C PHE A 154 7.22 3.10 -1.52
N SER A 155 6.75 3.95 -0.61
CA SER A 155 6.99 5.39 -0.63
C SER A 155 6.81 6.00 -2.03
N LEU A 156 7.74 6.82 -2.47
CA LEU A 156 7.68 7.51 -3.78
C LEU A 156 7.74 6.56 -4.97
N LEU A 157 8.35 5.39 -4.83
CA LEU A 157 8.56 4.47 -5.95
C LEU A 157 7.24 4.02 -6.59
N GLN A 158 6.20 3.81 -5.80
CA GLN A 158 4.89 3.38 -6.32
C GLN A 158 4.22 4.42 -7.23
N ARG A 159 4.62 5.68 -7.21
CA ARG A 159 4.06 6.74 -8.06
C ARG A 159 4.99 7.24 -9.16
N CYS A 160 6.21 6.73 -9.25
CA CYS A 160 7.22 7.20 -10.22
C CYS A 160 7.95 6.08 -10.96
N ALA A 161 7.52 4.82 -10.79
CA ALA A 161 8.13 3.65 -11.42
C ALA A 161 7.77 3.56 -12.90
N ALA A 162 8.47 4.32 -13.76
CA ALA A 162 8.21 4.40 -15.19
C ALA A 162 8.24 3.04 -15.90
N HIS A 163 9.05 2.09 -15.42
CA HIS A 163 9.12 0.72 -15.95
C HIS A 163 7.86 -0.11 -15.74
N CYS A 164 6.97 0.33 -14.81
CA CYS A 164 5.65 -0.26 -14.58
C CYS A 164 4.51 0.56 -15.18
N SER A 165 4.78 1.59 -15.98
CA SER A 165 3.74 2.43 -16.58
C SER A 165 2.69 1.59 -17.33
N SER A 166 1.42 1.92 -17.09
CA SER A 166 0.28 1.42 -17.84
C SER A 166 0.09 2.26 -19.10
N GLY A 167 -0.02 1.61 -20.27
CA GLY A 167 -0.34 2.33 -21.51
C GLY A 167 -1.66 3.09 -21.42
N ARG A 168 -2.64 2.53 -20.71
CA ARG A 168 -3.94 3.18 -20.44
C ARG A 168 -3.76 4.47 -19.64
N ASP A 169 -2.99 4.44 -18.57
CA ASP A 169 -2.74 5.64 -17.75
C ASP A 169 -2.08 6.76 -18.55
N VAL A 170 -1.13 6.41 -19.42
CA VAL A 170 -0.42 7.37 -20.27
C VAL A 170 -1.40 8.01 -21.27
N GLU A 171 -2.23 7.20 -21.93
CA GLU A 171 -3.23 7.67 -22.89
C GLU A 171 -4.28 8.58 -22.23
N GLU A 172 -4.84 8.14 -21.10
CA GLU A 172 -5.87 8.89 -20.37
C GLU A 172 -5.33 10.20 -19.78
N ALA A 173 -4.11 10.21 -19.29
CA ALA A 173 -3.44 11.43 -18.82
C ALA A 173 -3.26 12.43 -19.98
N TYR A 174 -2.87 11.95 -21.16
CA TYR A 174 -2.78 12.80 -22.36
C TYR A 174 -4.14 13.34 -22.80
N MET A 175 -5.16 12.47 -22.84
CA MET A 175 -6.53 12.86 -23.22
C MET A 175 -7.12 13.88 -22.26
N SER A 176 -6.91 13.69 -20.95
CA SER A 176 -7.39 14.61 -19.91
C SER A 176 -6.74 16.00 -20.05
N GLY A 177 -5.42 16.04 -20.27
CA GLY A 177 -4.69 17.28 -20.48
C GLY A 177 -5.16 18.00 -21.76
N ARG A 178 -5.36 17.25 -22.84
CA ARG A 178 -5.89 17.79 -24.11
C ARG A 178 -7.30 18.37 -23.95
N ALA A 179 -8.21 17.60 -23.33
CA ALA A 179 -9.58 18.03 -23.10
C ALA A 179 -9.65 19.31 -22.24
N ALA A 180 -8.78 19.42 -21.21
CA ALA A 180 -8.70 20.62 -20.38
C ALA A 180 -8.32 21.87 -21.20
N VAL A 181 -7.36 21.75 -22.12
CA VAL A 181 -6.96 22.87 -22.99
C VAL A 181 -8.07 23.21 -24.00
N GLU A 182 -8.70 22.22 -24.63
CA GLU A 182 -9.83 22.42 -25.57
C GLU A 182 -10.99 23.12 -24.88
N SER A 183 -11.43 22.67 -23.69
CA SER A 183 -12.48 23.31 -22.90
C SER A 183 -12.14 24.76 -22.54
N MET A 184 -10.90 25.01 -22.11
CA MET A 184 -10.46 26.38 -21.80
C MET A 184 -10.56 27.31 -23.05
N LEU A 185 -10.20 26.82 -24.22
CA LEU A 185 -10.30 27.61 -25.49
C LEU A 185 -11.75 27.87 -25.90
N GLU A 186 -12.67 26.98 -25.52
CA GLU A 186 -14.12 27.10 -25.76
C GLU A 186 -14.81 27.96 -24.68
N GLY A 187 -14.11 28.36 -23.63
CA GLY A 187 -14.65 29.19 -22.55
C GLY A 187 -15.46 28.43 -21.50
N ILE A 188 -15.23 27.12 -21.37
CA ILE A 188 -15.85 26.23 -20.40
C ILE A 188 -14.91 26.08 -19.16
#